data_2bd68cdce0419e93897007e312d5783b
#
_entry.id   2bd68cdce0419e93897007e312d5783b
#
_cell.length_a   1.000
_cell.length_b   1.000
_cell.length_c   1.000
_cell.angle_alpha   90.00
_cell.angle_beta   90.00
_cell.angle_gamma   90.00
#
_symmetry.space_group_name_H-M   'P 1'
#
loop_
_entity.id
_entity.type
_entity.pdbx_description
1 polymer ?
#
loop_
_entity_poly.entity_id
_entity_poly.type
_entity_poly.pdbx_seq_one_letter_code
_entity_poly.pdbx_strand_id
1 'polypeptide(L)'
;MPSNKYDVAIVGGGPAGLCAALWLARYLRKVVVIDSGDPRNWETRGVNGYLGHQGIRSPELRAIGRAEGEKYGVEFVSGVVDTAINETGELFAVCLRDGKVIEAERLLLAIGIKDVWPPIPGLDKCYGETVHVCPDCDGYETRDKKTVVVGKGRKAVGMALAITTWSRQIVICTNGEPPDMDQNLLDQLKQLNIPVLDPPIKCALSRGGEIAGIELEGGMSLDCERLYFAIGQYPADDLGAQLGCKRDPQGRLVIDEHNHTSVKNVFAAGDIAPGPQLAIAAAASGAIAAVAIHASLVPKERKLPD
;
A
#
# COMPACT_ATOMS: atom_id res chain seq x y z
N MET A 1 -11.72 3.69 36.05
CA MET A 1 -10.74 3.67 34.94
C MET A 1 -11.44 4.21 33.71
N PRO A 2 -10.85 5.06 32.87
CA PRO A 2 -11.50 5.46 31.64
C PRO A 2 -11.76 4.19 30.80
N SER A 3 -12.96 4.07 30.27
CA SER A 3 -13.38 2.93 29.45
C SER A 3 -12.48 2.85 28.22
N ASN A 4 -11.77 1.74 28.04
CA ASN A 4 -10.98 1.42 26.82
C ASN A 4 -11.89 1.10 25.62
N LYS A 5 -13.15 1.55 25.67
CA LYS A 5 -14.14 1.33 24.63
C LYS A 5 -14.21 2.51 23.69
N TYR A 6 -14.14 2.21 22.39
CA TYR A 6 -14.22 3.17 21.29
C TYR A 6 -15.42 2.87 20.39
N ASP A 7 -15.92 3.88 19.68
CA ASP A 7 -16.88 3.66 18.61
C ASP A 7 -16.19 2.92 17.45
N VAL A 8 -14.93 3.30 17.16
CA VAL A 8 -14.17 2.77 16.03
C VAL A 8 -12.70 2.53 16.39
N ALA A 9 -12.20 1.34 16.11
CA ALA A 9 -10.78 1.06 16.06
C ALA A 9 -10.33 1.00 14.59
N ILE A 10 -9.23 1.69 14.28
CA ILE A 10 -8.61 1.73 12.96
C ILE A 10 -7.25 1.06 13.06
N VAL A 11 -7.01 0.03 12.28
CA VAL A 11 -5.72 -0.65 12.20
C VAL A 11 -4.96 -0.14 10.98
N GLY A 12 -3.87 0.61 11.24
CA GLY A 12 -3.02 1.25 10.24
C GLY A 12 -3.13 2.76 10.20
N GLY A 13 -2.00 3.45 10.41
CA GLY A 13 -1.84 4.90 10.41
C GLY A 13 -1.29 5.45 9.08
N GLY A 14 -1.63 4.81 7.95
CA GLY A 14 -1.38 5.33 6.61
C GLY A 14 -2.42 6.37 6.16
N PRO A 15 -2.34 6.87 4.90
CA PRO A 15 -3.26 7.89 4.40
C PRO A 15 -4.75 7.52 4.55
N ALA A 16 -5.11 6.25 4.34
CA ALA A 16 -6.48 5.77 4.51
C ALA A 16 -6.95 5.86 5.96
N GLY A 17 -6.16 5.30 6.88
CA GLY A 17 -6.53 5.29 8.31
C GLY A 17 -6.57 6.68 8.92
N LEU A 18 -5.61 7.55 8.59
CA LEU A 18 -5.56 8.94 9.08
C LEU A 18 -6.74 9.76 8.56
N CYS A 19 -7.06 9.64 7.27
CA CYS A 19 -8.20 10.33 6.70
C CYS A 19 -9.52 9.84 7.32
N ALA A 20 -9.69 8.53 7.48
CA ALA A 20 -10.87 7.97 8.14
C ALA A 20 -11.00 8.45 9.59
N ALA A 21 -9.90 8.45 10.34
CA ALA A 21 -9.87 8.90 11.74
C ALA A 21 -10.31 10.36 11.87
N LEU A 22 -9.77 11.25 11.01
CA LEU A 22 -10.13 12.66 10.97
C LEU A 22 -11.63 12.85 10.72
N TRP A 23 -12.19 12.18 9.70
CA TRP A 23 -13.63 12.29 9.38
C TRP A 23 -14.51 11.76 10.50
N LEU A 24 -14.18 10.58 11.08
CA LEU A 24 -14.94 9.98 12.16
C LEU A 24 -14.92 10.87 13.42
N ALA A 25 -13.76 11.42 13.79
CA ALA A 25 -13.67 12.35 14.91
C ALA A 25 -14.49 13.63 14.69
N ARG A 26 -14.53 14.14 13.45
CA ARG A 26 -15.42 15.27 13.10
C ARG A 26 -16.92 14.92 13.15
N TYR A 27 -17.27 13.64 13.06
CA TYR A 27 -18.61 13.11 13.38
C TYR A 27 -18.81 12.88 14.89
N LEU A 28 -17.89 13.34 15.73
CA LEU A 28 -17.91 13.19 17.19
C LEU A 28 -17.88 11.71 17.63
N ARG A 29 -17.22 10.84 16.86
CA ARG A 29 -16.98 9.45 17.23
C ARG A 29 -15.71 9.35 18.06
N LYS A 30 -15.72 8.47 19.06
CA LYS A 30 -14.53 8.13 19.84
C LYS A 30 -13.68 7.15 19.01
N VAL A 31 -12.53 7.60 18.53
CA VAL A 31 -11.68 6.88 17.56
C VAL A 31 -10.31 6.59 18.14
N VAL A 32 -9.83 5.38 17.93
CA VAL A 32 -8.44 5.01 18.16
C VAL A 32 -7.81 4.51 16.86
N VAL A 33 -6.60 4.98 16.58
CA VAL A 33 -5.76 4.46 15.48
C VAL A 33 -4.61 3.66 16.08
N ILE A 34 -4.48 2.40 15.69
CA ILE A 34 -3.39 1.51 16.08
C ILE A 34 -2.43 1.40 14.91
N ASP A 35 -1.19 1.84 15.08
CA ASP A 35 -0.22 1.92 13.99
C ASP A 35 1.11 1.26 14.37
N SER A 36 1.56 0.33 13.53
CA SER A 36 2.84 -0.36 13.70
C SER A 36 4.06 0.52 13.43
N GLY A 37 3.87 1.65 12.73
CA GLY A 37 4.97 2.51 12.31
C GLY A 37 5.75 1.99 11.09
N ASP A 38 5.27 0.96 10.39
CA ASP A 38 5.94 0.30 9.26
C ASP A 38 5.15 0.50 7.95
N PRO A 39 5.13 1.71 7.37
CA PRO A 39 4.41 1.99 6.15
C PRO A 39 5.13 1.40 4.92
N ARG A 40 4.37 1.09 3.85
CA ARG A 40 4.90 0.60 2.58
C ARG A 40 5.94 1.54 1.95
N ASN A 41 5.72 2.85 2.05
CA ASN A 41 6.50 3.89 1.38
C ASN A 41 7.44 4.65 2.33
N TRP A 42 8.02 3.97 3.30
CA TRP A 42 8.87 4.55 4.35
C TRP A 42 10.14 5.25 3.82
N GLU A 43 10.73 4.76 2.72
CA GLU A 43 11.93 5.33 2.09
C GLU A 43 11.63 6.28 0.92
N THR A 44 10.37 6.45 0.54
CA THR A 44 10.00 7.32 -0.59
C THR A 44 10.38 8.76 -0.30
N ARG A 45 11.17 9.38 -1.16
CA ARG A 45 11.62 10.78 -1.03
C ARG A 45 10.48 11.77 -1.13
N GLY A 46 9.43 11.45 -1.90
CA GLY A 46 8.26 12.28 -2.03
C GLY A 46 7.03 11.49 -2.45
N VAL A 47 5.88 11.89 -1.94
CA VAL A 47 4.57 11.40 -2.37
C VAL A 47 4.12 12.30 -3.51
N ASN A 48 4.15 11.78 -4.73
CA ASN A 48 3.73 12.52 -5.92
C ASN A 48 2.22 12.47 -6.12
N GLY A 49 1.65 13.49 -6.75
CA GLY A 49 0.23 13.55 -7.08
C GLY A 49 -0.72 13.73 -5.88
N TYR A 50 -0.22 14.08 -4.70
CA TYR A 50 -1.08 14.40 -3.56
C TYR A 50 -1.45 15.89 -3.60
N LEU A 51 -2.69 16.20 -3.96
CA LEU A 51 -3.16 17.57 -4.12
C LEU A 51 -2.90 18.42 -2.87
N GLY A 52 -2.21 19.56 -3.04
CA GLY A 52 -1.81 20.46 -1.96
C GLY A 52 -0.51 20.06 -1.24
N HIS A 53 0.00 18.85 -1.47
CA HIS A 53 1.21 18.32 -0.84
C HIS A 53 2.13 17.59 -1.83
N GLN A 54 2.28 18.15 -3.04
CA GLN A 54 3.14 17.55 -4.09
C GLN A 54 4.57 17.35 -3.58
N GLY A 55 5.08 16.13 -3.68
CA GLY A 55 6.44 15.79 -3.29
C GLY A 55 6.69 15.77 -1.79
N ILE A 56 5.65 15.79 -0.95
CA ILE A 56 5.79 15.69 0.51
C ILE A 56 6.40 14.34 0.90
N ARG A 57 7.28 14.32 1.89
CA ARG A 57 7.81 13.06 2.41
C ARG A 57 6.73 12.27 3.14
N SER A 58 6.73 10.94 2.98
CA SER A 58 5.74 10.07 3.62
C SER A 58 5.66 10.23 5.14
N PRO A 59 6.76 10.30 5.90
CA PRO A 59 6.70 10.55 7.34
C PRO A 59 6.07 11.91 7.69
N GLU A 60 6.33 12.95 6.88
CA GLU A 60 5.81 14.29 7.09
C GLU A 60 4.29 14.35 6.84
N LEU A 61 3.81 13.75 5.74
CA LEU A 61 2.38 13.64 5.46
C LEU A 61 1.64 12.91 6.60
N ARG A 62 2.21 11.83 7.11
CA ARG A 62 1.65 11.08 8.25
C ARG A 62 1.66 11.90 9.54
N ALA A 63 2.72 12.67 9.80
CA ALA A 63 2.79 13.56 10.98
C ALA A 63 1.72 14.65 10.91
N ILE A 64 1.49 15.27 9.75
CA ILE A 64 0.43 16.25 9.53
C ILE A 64 -0.94 15.61 9.81
N GLY A 65 -1.25 14.47 9.18
CA GLY A 65 -2.54 13.80 9.37
C GLY A 65 -2.78 13.36 10.83
N ARG A 66 -1.72 12.92 11.53
CA ARG A 66 -1.79 12.60 12.95
C ARG A 66 -2.12 13.84 13.80
N ALA A 67 -1.40 14.93 13.60
CA ALA A 67 -1.62 16.19 14.32
C ALA A 67 -3.02 16.77 14.05
N GLU A 68 -3.54 16.61 12.83
CA GLU A 68 -4.93 16.99 12.51
C GLU A 68 -5.94 16.12 13.28
N GLY A 69 -5.74 14.80 13.34
CA GLY A 69 -6.62 13.89 14.08
C GLY A 69 -6.62 14.20 15.60
N GLU A 70 -5.44 14.45 16.17
CA GLU A 70 -5.28 14.80 17.61
C GLU A 70 -6.08 16.05 18.02
N LYS A 71 -6.19 17.06 17.13
CA LYS A 71 -7.01 18.26 17.37
C LYS A 71 -8.49 17.96 17.57
N TYR A 72 -8.97 16.84 17.01
CA TYR A 72 -10.37 16.39 17.15
C TYR A 72 -10.52 15.24 18.16
N GLY A 73 -9.47 14.91 18.91
CA GLY A 73 -9.53 13.93 19.98
C GLY A 73 -9.32 12.47 19.50
N VAL A 74 -8.72 12.25 18.32
CA VAL A 74 -8.30 10.92 17.91
C VAL A 74 -7.17 10.45 18.82
N GLU A 75 -7.30 9.25 19.37
CA GLU A 75 -6.25 8.60 20.13
C GLU A 75 -5.36 7.76 19.23
N PHE A 76 -4.04 7.82 19.42
CA PHE A 76 -3.06 7.05 18.66
C PHE A 76 -2.30 6.11 19.56
N VAL A 77 -2.28 4.83 19.19
CA VAL A 77 -1.56 3.75 19.88
C VAL A 77 -0.52 3.19 18.94
N SER A 78 0.75 3.28 19.33
CA SER A 78 1.83 2.61 18.63
C SER A 78 1.84 1.12 19.03
N GLY A 79 1.81 0.23 18.06
CA GLY A 79 1.81 -1.21 18.31
C GLY A 79 1.35 -2.01 17.11
N VAL A 80 1.56 -3.32 17.19
CA VAL A 80 1.13 -4.28 16.18
C VAL A 80 -0.08 -5.03 16.72
N VAL A 81 -1.17 -5.03 15.98
CA VAL A 81 -2.34 -5.85 16.28
C VAL A 81 -2.00 -7.31 15.95
N ASP A 82 -2.25 -8.19 16.89
CA ASP A 82 -2.05 -9.64 16.74
C ASP A 82 -3.34 -10.33 16.32
N THR A 83 -4.43 -10.03 17.02
CA THR A 83 -5.76 -10.59 16.73
C THR A 83 -6.86 -9.56 16.93
N ALA A 84 -7.99 -9.79 16.24
CA ALA A 84 -9.24 -9.07 16.49
C ALA A 84 -10.39 -10.09 16.59
N ILE A 85 -11.08 -10.08 17.70
CA ILE A 85 -12.13 -11.07 18.01
C ILE A 85 -13.46 -10.36 18.26
N ASN A 86 -14.54 -10.91 17.73
CA ASN A 86 -15.90 -10.43 17.99
C ASN A 86 -16.83 -11.59 18.29
N GLU A 87 -16.82 -12.06 19.54
CA GLU A 87 -17.61 -13.21 19.98
C GLU A 87 -19.11 -12.91 20.07
N THR A 88 -19.47 -11.69 20.43
CA THR A 88 -20.88 -11.30 20.67
C THR A 88 -21.56 -10.67 19.46
N GLY A 89 -20.79 -10.29 18.44
CA GLY A 89 -21.28 -9.53 17.29
C GLY A 89 -21.45 -8.03 17.57
N GLU A 90 -21.21 -7.56 18.79
CA GLU A 90 -21.39 -6.17 19.21
C GLU A 90 -20.08 -5.40 19.34
N LEU A 91 -19.06 -6.03 19.95
CA LEU A 91 -17.76 -5.42 20.21
C LEU A 91 -16.62 -6.28 19.68
N PHE A 92 -15.63 -5.63 19.11
CA PHE A 92 -14.34 -6.22 18.79
C PHE A 92 -13.39 -6.03 19.96
N ALA A 93 -12.75 -7.12 20.40
CA ALA A 93 -11.56 -7.08 21.23
C ALA A 93 -10.34 -7.11 20.31
N VAL A 94 -9.66 -5.97 20.16
CA VAL A 94 -8.44 -5.83 19.35
C VAL A 94 -7.24 -6.00 20.26
N CYS A 95 -6.55 -7.13 20.12
CA CYS A 95 -5.41 -7.50 20.95
C CYS A 95 -4.11 -7.15 20.29
N LEU A 96 -3.26 -6.40 20.96
CA LEU A 96 -1.92 -6.02 20.51
C LEU A 96 -0.89 -7.04 20.99
N ARG A 97 0.22 -7.16 20.31
CA ARG A 97 1.33 -8.06 20.69
C ARG A 97 1.93 -7.80 22.08
N ASP A 98 1.81 -6.57 22.59
CA ASP A 98 2.25 -6.21 23.94
C ASP A 98 1.25 -6.62 25.03
N GLY A 99 0.14 -7.28 24.69
CA GLY A 99 -0.92 -7.73 25.58
C GLY A 99 -2.01 -6.69 25.86
N LYS A 100 -1.91 -5.49 25.29
CA LYS A 100 -2.95 -4.46 25.40
C LYS A 100 -4.19 -4.90 24.62
N VAL A 101 -5.38 -4.70 25.19
CA VAL A 101 -6.67 -4.95 24.54
C VAL A 101 -7.44 -3.65 24.41
N ILE A 102 -7.97 -3.43 23.22
CA ILE A 102 -8.80 -2.26 22.87
C ILE A 102 -10.15 -2.77 22.40
N GLU A 103 -11.22 -2.21 22.95
CA GLU A 103 -12.59 -2.59 22.58
C GLU A 103 -13.20 -1.54 21.65
N ALA A 104 -13.86 -1.98 20.57
CA ALA A 104 -14.51 -1.08 19.62
C ALA A 104 -15.78 -1.71 19.00
N GLU A 105 -16.78 -0.87 18.67
CA GLU A 105 -18.01 -1.29 18.03
C GLU A 105 -17.83 -1.55 16.53
N ARG A 106 -16.88 -0.86 15.89
CA ARG A 106 -16.54 -1.01 14.47
C ARG A 106 -15.04 -1.14 14.30
N LEU A 107 -14.65 -1.87 13.29
CA LEU A 107 -13.26 -2.09 12.93
C LEU A 107 -13.00 -1.64 11.49
N LEU A 108 -12.01 -0.77 11.28
CA LEU A 108 -11.50 -0.41 9.96
C LEU A 108 -10.11 -1.01 9.76
N LEU A 109 -9.97 -1.86 8.75
CA LEU A 109 -8.70 -2.41 8.31
C LEU A 109 -8.09 -1.48 7.26
N ALA A 110 -7.15 -0.64 7.67
CA ALA A 110 -6.36 0.26 6.82
C ALA A 110 -4.89 -0.18 6.78
N ILE A 111 -4.68 -1.51 6.83
CA ILE A 111 -3.40 -2.18 7.03
C ILE A 111 -2.44 -2.05 5.83
N GLY A 112 -2.97 -1.75 4.63
CA GLY A 112 -2.18 -1.66 3.42
C GLY A 112 -1.63 -3.00 2.93
N ILE A 113 -0.62 -2.93 2.08
CA ILE A 113 0.08 -4.07 1.47
C ILE A 113 1.58 -3.88 1.60
N LYS A 114 2.33 -4.96 1.34
CA LYS A 114 3.79 -4.95 1.20
C LYS A 114 4.19 -5.51 -0.15
N ASP A 115 5.30 -5.01 -0.68
CA ASP A 115 5.88 -5.50 -1.92
C ASP A 115 6.84 -6.66 -1.64
N VAL A 116 6.86 -7.66 -2.54
CA VAL A 116 7.85 -8.72 -2.51
C VAL A 116 9.15 -8.18 -3.08
N TRP A 117 10.20 -8.18 -2.29
CA TRP A 117 11.51 -7.70 -2.67
C TRP A 117 12.30 -8.75 -3.45
N PRO A 118 12.94 -8.37 -4.57
CA PRO A 118 13.92 -9.24 -5.19
C PRO A 118 15.19 -9.35 -4.32
N PRO A 119 15.79 -10.53 -4.18
CA PRO A 119 16.99 -10.74 -3.38
C PRO A 119 18.24 -10.24 -4.11
N ILE A 120 18.26 -8.95 -4.47
CA ILE A 120 19.35 -8.32 -5.21
C ILE A 120 20.16 -7.44 -4.25
N PRO A 121 21.43 -7.78 -3.96
CA PRO A 121 22.29 -6.99 -3.08
C PRO A 121 22.43 -5.53 -3.55
N GLY A 122 22.30 -4.57 -2.65
CA GLY A 122 22.48 -3.14 -2.90
C GLY A 122 21.25 -2.40 -3.46
N LEU A 123 20.16 -3.10 -3.73
CA LEU A 123 18.93 -2.49 -4.23
C LEU A 123 18.26 -1.59 -3.18
N ASP A 124 18.32 -1.99 -1.93
CA ASP A 124 17.82 -1.27 -0.76
C ASP A 124 18.36 0.15 -0.64
N LYS A 125 19.62 0.36 -1.01
CA LYS A 125 20.31 1.66 -0.94
C LYS A 125 19.74 2.72 -1.89
N CYS A 126 19.00 2.28 -2.93
CA CYS A 126 18.46 3.13 -3.97
C CYS A 126 16.93 3.20 -3.94
N TYR A 127 16.29 2.45 -3.03
CA TYR A 127 14.83 2.38 -2.96
C TYR A 127 14.20 3.71 -2.56
N GLY A 128 13.10 4.04 -3.21
CA GLY A 128 12.37 5.29 -3.01
C GLY A 128 13.03 6.52 -3.63
N GLU A 129 14.22 6.34 -4.23
CA GLU A 129 14.98 7.38 -4.93
C GLU A 129 15.01 7.14 -6.44
N THR A 130 15.58 5.99 -6.83
CA THR A 130 15.75 5.58 -8.23
C THR A 130 15.35 4.13 -8.46
N VAL A 131 14.95 3.42 -7.39
CA VAL A 131 14.38 2.08 -7.40
C VAL A 131 12.95 2.16 -6.88
N HIS A 132 11.98 1.70 -7.67
CA HIS A 132 10.55 1.93 -7.47
C HIS A 132 9.72 0.67 -7.70
N VAL A 133 8.44 0.73 -7.30
CA VAL A 133 7.43 -0.32 -7.51
C VAL A 133 6.17 0.19 -8.22
N CYS A 134 6.04 1.50 -8.39
CA CYS A 134 4.82 2.14 -8.87
C CYS A 134 5.15 3.10 -10.03
N PRO A 135 4.80 2.76 -11.27
CA PRO A 135 5.04 3.65 -12.40
C PRO A 135 4.14 4.90 -12.38
N ASP A 136 2.92 4.80 -11.84
CA ASP A 136 2.03 5.95 -11.69
C ASP A 136 2.55 6.97 -10.68
N CYS A 137 3.35 6.51 -9.70
CA CYS A 137 3.92 7.37 -8.67
C CYS A 137 5.18 8.11 -9.16
N ASP A 138 6.08 7.38 -9.85
CA ASP A 138 7.46 7.81 -10.11
C ASP A 138 7.80 7.84 -11.61
N GLY A 139 6.80 7.65 -12.47
CA GLY A 139 7.00 7.59 -13.92
C GLY A 139 7.46 8.92 -14.51
N TYR A 140 6.99 10.04 -13.98
CA TYR A 140 7.41 11.36 -14.47
C TYR A 140 8.92 11.59 -14.27
N GLU A 141 9.47 11.15 -13.15
CA GLU A 141 10.90 11.21 -12.81
C GLU A 141 11.74 10.20 -13.63
N THR A 142 11.05 9.25 -14.29
CA THR A 142 11.65 8.24 -15.20
C THR A 142 11.76 8.73 -16.65
N ARG A 143 11.29 9.94 -16.96
CA ARG A 143 11.28 10.47 -18.32
C ARG A 143 12.67 10.47 -18.95
N ASP A 144 12.76 9.82 -20.13
CA ASP A 144 13.97 9.67 -20.95
C ASP A 144 15.14 8.91 -20.29
N LYS A 145 14.85 8.18 -19.18
CA LYS A 145 15.86 7.44 -18.42
C LYS A 145 16.01 6.01 -18.90
N LYS A 146 17.25 5.49 -18.86
CA LYS A 146 17.53 4.07 -19.00
C LYS A 146 16.89 3.30 -17.84
N THR A 147 15.94 2.44 -18.12
CA THR A 147 15.11 1.81 -17.10
C THR A 147 15.20 0.29 -17.18
N VAL A 148 15.45 -0.35 -16.05
CA VAL A 148 15.38 -1.79 -15.88
C VAL A 148 14.09 -2.15 -15.15
N VAL A 149 13.36 -3.15 -15.65
CA VAL A 149 12.22 -3.77 -14.98
C VAL A 149 12.62 -5.16 -14.52
N VAL A 150 12.62 -5.40 -13.21
CA VAL A 150 12.91 -6.72 -12.63
C VAL A 150 11.61 -7.46 -12.37
N GLY A 151 11.44 -8.61 -13.00
CA GLY A 151 10.23 -9.43 -12.86
C GLY A 151 9.99 -10.34 -14.04
N LYS A 152 8.88 -11.09 -14.02
CA LYS A 152 8.49 -12.04 -15.06
C LYS A 152 7.00 -11.99 -15.38
N GLY A 153 6.63 -12.63 -16.48
CA GLY A 153 5.25 -12.80 -16.92
C GLY A 153 4.52 -11.49 -17.16
N ARG A 154 3.21 -11.54 -17.08
CA ARG A 154 2.33 -10.38 -17.34
C ARG A 154 2.59 -9.19 -16.45
N LYS A 155 3.11 -9.39 -15.22
CA LYS A 155 3.41 -8.29 -14.31
C LYS A 155 4.59 -7.45 -14.81
N ALA A 156 5.69 -8.09 -15.19
CA ALA A 156 6.86 -7.39 -15.73
C ALA A 156 6.54 -6.70 -17.07
N VAL A 157 5.81 -7.38 -17.95
CA VAL A 157 5.36 -6.80 -19.23
C VAL A 157 4.46 -5.60 -18.98
N GLY A 158 3.46 -5.72 -18.11
CA GLY A 158 2.56 -4.60 -17.77
C GLY A 158 3.30 -3.39 -17.21
N MET A 159 4.28 -3.63 -16.32
CA MET A 159 5.16 -2.58 -15.79
C MET A 159 5.97 -1.90 -16.91
N ALA A 160 6.62 -2.68 -17.77
CA ALA A 160 7.41 -2.16 -18.87
C ALA A 160 6.54 -1.36 -19.85
N LEU A 161 5.35 -1.84 -20.19
CA LEU A 161 4.40 -1.14 -21.05
C LEU A 161 3.95 0.19 -20.43
N ALA A 162 3.61 0.22 -19.15
CA ALA A 162 3.25 1.45 -18.45
C ALA A 162 4.40 2.49 -18.52
N ILE A 163 5.63 2.05 -18.29
CA ILE A 163 6.83 2.92 -18.33
C ILE A 163 7.07 3.49 -19.74
N THR A 164 6.59 2.88 -20.82
CA THR A 164 6.73 3.43 -22.18
C THR A 164 6.11 4.81 -22.36
N THR A 165 5.25 5.23 -21.45
CA THR A 165 4.70 6.60 -21.39
C THR A 165 5.80 7.63 -21.20
N TRP A 166 6.87 7.29 -20.48
CA TRP A 166 7.93 8.24 -20.09
C TRP A 166 9.29 7.90 -20.67
N SER A 167 9.62 6.62 -20.89
CA SER A 167 10.91 6.21 -21.45
C SER A 167 10.75 5.22 -22.59
N ARG A 168 11.72 5.25 -23.52
CA ARG A 168 11.87 4.28 -24.62
C ARG A 168 13.05 3.33 -24.40
N GLN A 169 13.84 3.55 -23.37
CA GLN A 169 15.05 2.79 -23.06
C GLN A 169 14.76 1.82 -21.91
N ILE A 170 13.99 0.76 -22.21
CA ILE A 170 13.50 -0.19 -21.21
C ILE A 170 14.08 -1.58 -21.49
N VAL A 171 14.50 -2.26 -20.44
CA VAL A 171 14.94 -3.66 -20.46
C VAL A 171 14.21 -4.43 -19.35
N ILE A 172 13.69 -5.61 -19.64
CA ILE A 172 13.16 -6.52 -18.62
C ILE A 172 14.26 -7.50 -18.22
N CYS A 173 14.52 -7.67 -16.93
CA CYS A 173 15.42 -8.66 -16.37
C CYS A 173 14.62 -9.64 -15.51
N THR A 174 14.66 -10.94 -15.84
CA THR A 174 13.90 -11.96 -15.09
C THR A 174 14.63 -12.47 -13.85
N ASN A 175 15.87 -12.04 -13.66
CA ASN A 175 16.72 -12.40 -12.52
C ASN A 175 16.89 -13.92 -12.34
N GLY A 176 17.20 -14.63 -13.41
CA GLY A 176 17.41 -16.07 -13.39
C GLY A 176 16.14 -16.92 -13.45
N GLU A 177 14.98 -16.30 -13.45
CA GLU A 177 13.71 -16.98 -13.56
C GLU A 177 13.29 -17.16 -15.03
N PRO A 178 12.58 -18.25 -15.39
CA PRO A 178 11.96 -18.33 -16.71
C PRO A 178 11.10 -17.11 -16.99
N PRO A 179 11.09 -16.56 -18.21
CA PRO A 179 10.34 -15.33 -18.53
C PRO A 179 8.83 -15.43 -18.25
N ASP A 180 8.23 -16.63 -18.33
CA ASP A 180 6.79 -16.89 -18.13
C ASP A 180 5.90 -15.98 -18.99
N MET A 181 6.29 -15.80 -20.26
CA MET A 181 5.64 -14.95 -21.25
C MET A 181 5.20 -15.79 -22.45
N ASP A 182 3.93 -15.65 -22.84
CA ASP A 182 3.44 -16.24 -24.07
C ASP A 182 3.98 -15.49 -25.30
N GLN A 183 3.81 -16.08 -26.50
CA GLN A 183 4.32 -15.53 -27.75
C GLN A 183 3.75 -14.13 -28.03
N ASN A 184 2.50 -13.87 -27.69
CA ASN A 184 1.87 -12.55 -27.93
C ASN A 184 2.56 -11.45 -27.11
N LEU A 185 2.89 -11.75 -25.86
CA LEU A 185 3.64 -10.82 -24.99
C LEU A 185 5.05 -10.55 -25.52
N LEU A 186 5.75 -11.61 -25.97
CA LEU A 186 7.09 -11.49 -26.55
C LEU A 186 7.07 -10.68 -27.86
N ASP A 187 6.09 -10.89 -28.72
CA ASP A 187 5.93 -10.15 -29.98
C ASP A 187 5.63 -8.67 -29.71
N GLN A 188 4.79 -8.37 -28.70
CA GLN A 188 4.52 -7.00 -28.28
C GLN A 188 5.77 -6.28 -27.76
N LEU A 189 6.56 -6.94 -26.92
CA LEU A 189 7.84 -6.40 -26.44
C LEU A 189 8.82 -6.16 -27.57
N LYS A 190 8.90 -7.09 -28.53
CA LYS A 190 9.75 -6.96 -29.72
C LYS A 190 9.35 -5.76 -30.59
N GLN A 191 8.06 -5.55 -30.82
CA GLN A 191 7.56 -4.36 -31.56
C GLN A 191 7.95 -3.04 -30.91
N LEU A 192 8.06 -3.02 -29.59
CA LEU A 192 8.44 -1.85 -28.80
C LEU A 192 9.95 -1.74 -28.55
N ASN A 193 10.75 -2.69 -29.09
CA ASN A 193 12.19 -2.81 -28.86
C ASN A 193 12.55 -2.92 -27.36
N ILE A 194 11.76 -3.68 -26.59
CA ILE A 194 12.01 -3.95 -25.17
C ILE A 194 12.62 -5.36 -25.07
N PRO A 195 13.94 -5.49 -24.85
CA PRO A 195 14.58 -6.79 -24.69
C PRO A 195 14.25 -7.42 -23.33
N VAL A 196 14.28 -8.75 -23.31
CA VAL A 196 14.15 -9.57 -22.09
C VAL A 196 15.47 -10.30 -21.87
N LEU A 197 16.05 -10.17 -20.69
CA LEU A 197 17.30 -10.80 -20.28
C LEU A 197 17.05 -11.74 -19.09
N ASP A 198 17.57 -12.96 -19.19
CA ASP A 198 17.32 -14.00 -18.18
C ASP A 198 18.43 -14.12 -17.12
N PRO A 199 19.73 -13.73 -17.34
CA PRO A 199 20.75 -14.00 -16.35
C PRO A 199 20.41 -13.43 -14.98
N PRO A 200 20.77 -14.14 -13.87
CA PRO A 200 20.58 -13.62 -12.53
C PRO A 200 21.29 -12.29 -12.34
N ILE A 201 20.69 -11.41 -11.56
CA ILE A 201 21.29 -10.13 -11.17
C ILE A 201 22.16 -10.37 -9.94
N LYS A 202 23.46 -10.19 -10.07
CA LYS A 202 24.44 -10.37 -9.01
C LYS A 202 24.33 -9.25 -7.95
N CYS A 203 24.22 -8.00 -8.40
CA CYS A 203 24.04 -6.85 -7.52
C CYS A 203 23.55 -5.60 -8.27
N ALA A 204 22.98 -4.65 -7.54
CA ALA A 204 22.74 -3.29 -7.99
C ALA A 204 24.01 -2.44 -7.76
N LEU A 205 24.37 -1.65 -8.76
CA LEU A 205 25.47 -0.70 -8.71
C LEU A 205 24.89 0.68 -8.35
N SER A 206 25.39 1.29 -7.29
CA SER A 206 24.90 2.60 -6.83
C SER A 206 26.01 3.65 -6.77
N ARG A 207 25.62 4.91 -7.00
CA ARG A 207 26.49 6.06 -6.83
C ARG A 207 25.71 7.16 -6.11
N GLY A 208 26.14 7.52 -4.90
CA GLY A 208 25.50 8.58 -4.11
C GLY A 208 24.05 8.28 -3.69
N GLY A 209 23.68 7.01 -3.56
CA GLY A 209 22.31 6.58 -3.22
C GLY A 209 21.38 6.43 -4.44
N GLU A 210 21.86 6.72 -5.65
CA GLU A 210 21.12 6.50 -6.89
C GLU A 210 21.64 5.26 -7.61
N ILE A 211 20.76 4.56 -8.34
CA ILE A 211 21.16 3.41 -9.14
C ILE A 211 21.96 3.90 -10.36
N ALA A 212 23.08 3.24 -10.65
CA ALA A 212 23.92 3.50 -11.79
C ALA A 212 23.93 2.33 -12.79
N GLY A 213 23.43 1.17 -12.37
CA GLY A 213 23.38 -0.03 -13.19
C GLY A 213 23.11 -1.28 -12.37
N ILE A 214 23.14 -2.41 -13.06
CA ILE A 214 23.12 -3.75 -12.46
C ILE A 214 24.26 -4.59 -13.03
N GLU A 215 24.87 -5.46 -12.23
CA GLU A 215 25.80 -6.48 -12.66
C GLU A 215 25.05 -7.81 -12.75
N LEU A 216 25.12 -8.49 -13.91
CA LEU A 216 24.56 -9.81 -14.12
C LEU A 216 25.59 -10.90 -13.84
N GLU A 217 25.15 -12.11 -13.51
CA GLU A 217 26.03 -13.27 -13.50
C GLU A 217 26.65 -13.49 -14.89
N GLY A 218 27.94 -13.88 -14.93
CA GLY A 218 28.70 -13.94 -16.17
C GLY A 218 29.45 -12.66 -16.53
N GLY A 219 29.33 -11.59 -15.69
CA GLY A 219 30.16 -10.37 -15.80
C GLY A 219 29.61 -9.28 -16.72
N MET A 220 28.42 -9.46 -17.31
CA MET A 220 27.75 -8.40 -18.06
C MET A 220 27.22 -7.33 -17.09
N SER A 221 27.40 -6.06 -17.45
CA SER A 221 26.80 -4.93 -16.72
C SER A 221 25.83 -4.19 -17.63
N LEU A 222 24.72 -3.73 -17.06
CA LEU A 222 23.74 -2.87 -17.70
C LEU A 222 23.70 -1.54 -16.97
N ASP A 223 23.98 -0.45 -17.69
CA ASP A 223 23.71 0.88 -17.16
C ASP A 223 22.22 1.10 -17.03
N CYS A 224 21.77 1.59 -15.89
CA CYS A 224 20.41 2.10 -15.73
C CYS A 224 20.38 3.26 -14.73
N GLU A 225 19.42 4.13 -14.93
CA GLU A 225 19.17 5.31 -14.10
C GLU A 225 17.90 5.15 -13.26
N ARG A 226 17.07 4.18 -13.61
CA ARG A 226 15.84 3.78 -12.88
C ARG A 226 15.68 2.28 -12.90
N LEU A 227 15.17 1.74 -11.81
CA LEU A 227 14.81 0.34 -11.74
C LEU A 227 13.42 0.22 -11.11
N TYR A 228 12.58 -0.60 -11.74
CA TYR A 228 11.29 -1.00 -11.19
C TYR A 228 11.28 -2.51 -10.95
N PHE A 229 10.68 -2.96 -9.86
CA PHE A 229 10.46 -4.38 -9.69
C PHE A 229 8.97 -4.72 -9.59
N ALA A 230 8.56 -5.77 -10.31
CA ALA A 230 7.19 -6.22 -10.48
C ALA A 230 7.06 -7.70 -10.09
N ILE A 231 7.43 -8.04 -8.87
CA ILE A 231 7.46 -9.42 -8.35
C ILE A 231 6.09 -9.82 -7.83
N GLY A 232 5.58 -9.10 -6.84
CA GLY A 232 4.31 -9.37 -6.20
C GLY A 232 4.05 -8.48 -5.01
N GLN A 233 2.86 -8.64 -4.46
CA GLN A 233 2.40 -7.91 -3.29
C GLN A 233 1.58 -8.85 -2.42
N TYR A 234 1.53 -8.56 -1.12
CA TYR A 234 0.75 -9.29 -0.14
C TYR A 234 0.18 -8.33 0.91
N PRO A 235 -0.95 -8.66 1.56
CA PRO A 235 -1.47 -7.90 2.68
C PRO A 235 -0.42 -7.70 3.77
N ALA A 236 -0.36 -6.51 4.37
CA ALA A 236 0.65 -6.22 5.39
C ALA A 236 0.48 -7.06 6.68
N ASP A 237 -0.73 -7.55 6.91
CA ASP A 237 -1.06 -8.55 7.94
C ASP A 237 -2.20 -9.47 7.48
N ASP A 238 -2.59 -10.43 8.32
CA ASP A 238 -3.63 -11.42 8.03
C ASP A 238 -4.94 -11.19 8.81
N LEU A 239 -5.11 -10.06 9.49
CA LEU A 239 -6.32 -9.74 10.28
C LEU A 239 -7.61 -9.94 9.49
N GLY A 240 -7.61 -9.53 8.22
CA GLY A 240 -8.76 -9.76 7.35
C GLY A 240 -9.12 -11.24 7.17
N ALA A 241 -8.10 -12.12 7.10
CA ALA A 241 -8.34 -13.58 7.05
C ALA A 241 -8.81 -14.14 8.38
N GLN A 242 -8.19 -13.73 9.48
CA GLN A 242 -8.58 -14.14 10.83
C GLN A 242 -10.05 -13.81 11.10
N LEU A 243 -10.52 -12.65 10.65
CA LEU A 243 -11.92 -12.21 10.76
C LEU A 243 -12.86 -12.90 9.76
N GLY A 244 -12.36 -13.69 8.80
CA GLY A 244 -13.17 -14.35 7.78
C GLY A 244 -13.61 -13.44 6.62
N CYS A 245 -12.93 -12.32 6.39
CA CYS A 245 -13.23 -11.44 5.27
C CYS A 245 -12.90 -12.13 3.93
N LYS A 246 -13.79 -12.00 2.94
CA LYS A 246 -13.54 -12.47 1.58
C LYS A 246 -12.37 -11.72 0.95
N ARG A 247 -11.56 -12.46 0.17
CA ARG A 247 -10.40 -11.93 -0.56
C ARG A 247 -10.53 -12.15 -2.05
N ASP A 248 -9.96 -11.26 -2.83
CA ASP A 248 -9.80 -11.44 -4.27
C ASP A 248 -8.59 -12.37 -4.57
N PRO A 249 -8.39 -12.78 -5.83
CA PRO A 249 -7.25 -13.62 -6.22
C PRO A 249 -5.87 -13.00 -5.94
N GLN A 250 -5.80 -11.69 -5.72
CA GLN A 250 -4.58 -10.97 -5.35
C GLN A 250 -4.37 -10.87 -3.83
N GLY A 251 -5.30 -11.43 -3.04
CA GLY A 251 -5.27 -11.42 -1.58
C GLY A 251 -5.84 -10.16 -0.93
N ARG A 252 -6.35 -9.20 -1.71
CA ARG A 252 -6.97 -7.96 -1.19
C ARG A 252 -8.36 -8.24 -0.66
N LEU A 253 -8.81 -7.44 0.30
CA LEU A 253 -10.13 -7.58 0.89
C LEU A 253 -11.22 -7.11 -0.08
N VAL A 254 -12.19 -7.97 -0.36
CA VAL A 254 -13.36 -7.62 -1.17
C VAL A 254 -14.24 -6.66 -0.37
N ILE A 255 -14.53 -5.51 -0.95
CA ILE A 255 -15.39 -4.48 -0.38
C ILE A 255 -16.51 -4.11 -1.36
N ASP A 256 -17.59 -3.53 -0.84
CA ASP A 256 -18.60 -2.84 -1.64
C ASP A 256 -18.23 -1.36 -1.90
N GLU A 257 -19.11 -0.62 -2.56
CA GLU A 257 -18.93 0.81 -2.89
C GLU A 257 -18.83 1.73 -1.65
N HIS A 258 -19.18 1.21 -0.48
CA HIS A 258 -19.16 1.89 0.82
C HIS A 258 -18.05 1.36 1.73
N ASN A 259 -17.11 0.58 1.21
CA ASN A 259 -16.00 0.00 1.95
C ASN A 259 -16.39 -1.05 3.02
N HIS A 260 -17.62 -1.60 2.99
CA HIS A 260 -17.96 -2.75 3.83
C HIS A 260 -17.23 -4.00 3.33
N THR A 261 -16.69 -4.78 4.23
CA THR A 261 -16.21 -6.13 3.93
C THR A 261 -17.37 -7.13 3.95
N SER A 262 -17.07 -8.40 3.69
CA SER A 262 -18.07 -9.48 3.85
C SER A 262 -18.43 -9.78 5.31
N VAL A 263 -17.77 -9.15 6.27
CA VAL A 263 -17.98 -9.34 7.70
C VAL A 263 -18.67 -8.13 8.31
N LYS A 264 -19.77 -8.35 9.01
CA LYS A 264 -20.55 -7.28 9.63
C LYS A 264 -19.68 -6.43 10.57
N ASN A 265 -19.82 -5.10 10.49
CA ASN A 265 -19.11 -4.13 11.30
C ASN A 265 -17.58 -4.07 11.06
N VAL A 266 -17.08 -4.76 10.01
CA VAL A 266 -15.69 -4.69 9.54
C VAL A 266 -15.65 -3.98 8.20
N PHE A 267 -14.81 -2.97 8.10
CA PHE A 267 -14.59 -2.14 6.92
C PHE A 267 -13.13 -2.25 6.47
N ALA A 268 -12.85 -1.96 5.21
CA ALA A 268 -11.47 -1.90 4.73
C ALA A 268 -11.26 -0.71 3.80
N ALA A 269 -10.08 -0.08 3.88
CA ALA A 269 -9.75 1.09 3.05
C ALA A 269 -8.25 1.15 2.72
N GLY A 270 -7.93 1.82 1.62
CA GLY A 270 -6.57 1.94 1.09
C GLY A 270 -6.13 0.70 0.32
N ASP A 271 -4.81 0.50 0.21
CA ASP A 271 -4.21 -0.50 -0.68
C ASP A 271 -4.61 -1.95 -0.39
N ILE A 272 -5.11 -2.24 0.81
CA ILE A 272 -5.65 -3.57 1.15
C ILE A 272 -6.94 -3.91 0.40
N ALA A 273 -7.64 -2.90 -0.12
CA ALA A 273 -8.83 -3.05 -0.94
C ALA A 273 -8.51 -2.85 -2.44
N PRO A 274 -9.36 -3.34 -3.37
CA PRO A 274 -9.19 -3.08 -4.80
C PRO A 274 -9.24 -1.59 -5.14
N GLY A 275 -8.35 -1.15 -6.05
CA GLY A 275 -8.31 0.23 -6.52
C GLY A 275 -6.88 0.69 -6.86
N PRO A 276 -6.71 1.95 -7.28
CA PRO A 276 -5.40 2.55 -7.51
C PRO A 276 -4.61 2.66 -6.21
N GLN A 277 -3.36 2.21 -6.24
CA GLN A 277 -2.45 2.23 -5.08
C GLN A 277 -1.73 3.58 -4.97
N LEU A 278 -2.49 4.66 -4.89
CA LEU A 278 -2.02 6.03 -4.75
C LEU A 278 -2.37 6.57 -3.36
N ALA A 279 -1.48 7.34 -2.76
CA ALA A 279 -1.71 7.89 -1.42
C ALA A 279 -3.00 8.72 -1.33
N ILE A 280 -3.31 9.50 -2.38
CA ILE A 280 -4.55 10.29 -2.47
C ILE A 280 -5.79 9.39 -2.60
N ALA A 281 -5.70 8.29 -3.38
CA ALA A 281 -6.80 7.33 -3.51
C ALA A 281 -7.04 6.58 -2.20
N ALA A 282 -5.96 6.21 -1.49
CA ALA A 282 -6.05 5.62 -0.16
C ALA A 282 -6.74 6.56 0.84
N ALA A 283 -6.38 7.85 0.85
CA ALA A 283 -7.03 8.86 1.70
C ALA A 283 -8.52 9.01 1.35
N ALA A 284 -8.87 9.08 0.07
CA ALA A 284 -10.27 9.13 -0.39
C ALA A 284 -11.06 7.88 0.04
N SER A 285 -10.48 6.69 -0.12
CA SER A 285 -11.08 5.43 0.36
C SER A 285 -11.35 5.47 1.88
N GLY A 286 -10.41 6.02 2.67
CA GLY A 286 -10.60 6.23 4.10
C GLY A 286 -11.77 7.15 4.43
N ALA A 287 -11.95 8.24 3.67
CA ALA A 287 -13.08 9.15 3.85
C ALA A 287 -14.42 8.45 3.54
N ILE A 288 -14.50 7.67 2.46
CA ILE A 288 -15.70 6.88 2.09
C ILE A 288 -16.04 5.90 3.21
N ALA A 289 -15.04 5.13 3.69
CA ALA A 289 -15.22 4.21 4.82
C ALA A 289 -15.74 4.93 6.07
N ALA A 290 -15.21 6.12 6.38
CA ALA A 290 -15.64 6.89 7.55
C ALA A 290 -17.11 7.30 7.47
N VAL A 291 -17.60 7.71 6.31
CA VAL A 291 -19.01 8.03 6.09
C VAL A 291 -19.89 6.81 6.35
N ALA A 292 -19.52 5.65 5.79
CA ALA A 292 -20.27 4.41 5.96
C ALA A 292 -20.24 3.91 7.41
N ILE A 293 -19.08 3.96 8.07
CA ILE A 293 -18.94 3.62 9.49
C ILE A 293 -19.83 4.53 10.33
N HIS A 294 -19.79 5.85 10.11
CA HIS A 294 -20.64 6.78 10.82
C HIS A 294 -22.13 6.44 10.63
N ALA A 295 -22.57 6.23 9.39
CA ALA A 295 -23.96 5.85 9.08
C ALA A 295 -24.39 4.56 9.78
N SER A 296 -23.48 3.59 9.93
CA SER A 296 -23.75 2.33 10.65
C SER A 296 -23.94 2.51 12.16
N LEU A 297 -23.39 3.58 12.73
CA LEU A 297 -23.46 3.93 14.15
C LEU A 297 -24.58 4.93 14.49
N VAL A 298 -25.31 5.43 13.49
CA VAL A 298 -26.48 6.29 13.72
C VAL A 298 -27.63 5.44 14.20
N PRO A 299 -28.27 5.78 15.34
CA PRO A 299 -29.45 5.07 15.85
C PRO A 299 -30.60 5.02 14.83
N LYS A 300 -31.40 3.95 14.86
CA LYS A 300 -32.48 3.73 13.88
C LYS A 300 -33.49 4.87 13.84
N GLU A 301 -33.84 5.41 15.00
CA GLU A 301 -34.78 6.52 15.19
C GLU A 301 -34.29 7.87 14.58
N ARG A 302 -33.03 7.93 14.19
CA ARG A 302 -32.41 9.10 13.51
C ARG A 302 -32.15 8.84 12.03
N LYS A 303 -32.62 7.71 11.50
CA LYS A 303 -32.55 7.39 10.07
C LYS A 303 -33.90 7.64 9.42
N LEU A 304 -33.91 7.90 8.12
CA LEU A 304 -35.15 7.94 7.37
C LEU A 304 -35.79 6.54 7.41
N PRO A 305 -37.15 6.46 7.52
CA PRO A 305 -37.82 5.19 7.40
C PRO A 305 -37.58 4.60 5.99
N ASP A 306 -37.53 3.27 5.92
CA ASP A 306 -37.38 2.51 4.67
C ASP A 306 -38.56 2.70 3.74
#